data_f977d86e7e8be3b99bff8ff5d9c86baf
#
_entry.id   f977d86e7e8be3b99bff8ff5d9c86baf
#
_cell.length_a   1.000
_cell.length_b   1.000
_cell.length_c   1.000
_cell.angle_alpha   90.00
_cell.angle_beta   90.00
_cell.angle_gamma   90.00
#
_symmetry.space_group_name_H-M   'P 1'
#
loop_
_entity.id
_entity.type
_entity.pdbx_description
1 polymer ?
#
loop_
_entity_poly.entity_id
_entity_poly.type
_entity_poly.pdbx_seq_one_letter_code
_entity_poly.pdbx_strand_id
1 'polypeptide(L)'
;NIGLFIYGMLNKLLVPTGLHHLVYTPFQFSDVGGTLTLGDQVIAGAYPIRVAEMAMTGQPFSDSTYFNSYTFNNLWPYIGIGLAFIFTAYKGNKDKTKAVIIPLIITAVLSCVTEPMDFLFVFAAPVLFVIHSVLSGVFVVLLKVLSVPASTAGGIINIVVSNLVLGVDKTNWPVMLVLGVIDAALY
;
A
#
# COMPACT_ATOMS: atom_id res chain seq x y z
N ASN A 1 -14.24 -6.96 -6.69
CA ASN A 1 -13.90 -6.61 -5.32
C ASN A 1 -13.30 -7.79 -4.51
N ILE A 2 -13.88 -9.01 -4.60
CA ILE A 2 -13.37 -10.19 -3.86
C ILE A 2 -11.91 -10.50 -4.27
N GLY A 3 -11.60 -10.53 -5.57
CA GLY A 3 -10.24 -10.76 -6.05
C GLY A 3 -9.26 -9.70 -5.54
N LEU A 4 -9.67 -8.42 -5.51
CA LEU A 4 -8.85 -7.33 -5.02
C LEU A 4 -8.62 -7.41 -3.50
N PHE A 5 -9.63 -7.87 -2.74
CA PHE A 5 -9.49 -8.17 -1.31
C PHE A 5 -8.45 -9.27 -1.07
N ILE A 6 -8.58 -10.40 -1.76
CA ILE A 6 -7.64 -11.53 -1.64
C ILE A 6 -6.23 -11.10 -2.04
N TYR A 7 -6.11 -10.35 -3.12
CA TYR A 7 -4.84 -9.79 -3.58
C TYR A 7 -4.17 -8.91 -2.52
N GLY A 8 -4.89 -7.93 -1.94
CA GLY A 8 -4.37 -7.05 -0.90
C GLY A 8 -3.98 -7.80 0.37
N MET A 9 -4.83 -8.74 0.80
CA MET A 9 -4.57 -9.59 1.97
C MET A 9 -3.34 -10.48 1.79
N LEU A 10 -3.24 -11.19 0.67
CA LEU A 10 -2.11 -12.09 0.40
C LEU A 10 -0.79 -11.34 0.23
N ASN A 11 -0.81 -10.15 -0.39
CA ASN A 11 0.38 -9.32 -0.47
C ASN A 11 0.96 -8.99 0.91
N LYS A 12 0.11 -8.76 1.92
CA LYS A 12 0.59 -8.51 3.29
C LYS A 12 0.95 -9.80 4.03
N LEU A 13 0.08 -10.78 3.99
CA LEU A 13 0.27 -12.04 4.72
C LEU A 13 1.58 -12.75 4.35
N LEU A 14 2.00 -12.63 3.10
CA LEU A 14 3.16 -13.33 2.56
C LEU A 14 4.47 -12.52 2.63
N VAL A 15 4.45 -11.26 3.11
CA VAL A 15 5.67 -10.45 3.24
C VAL A 15 6.75 -11.16 4.06
N PRO A 16 6.47 -11.73 5.26
CA PRO A 16 7.51 -12.36 6.08
C PRO A 16 8.15 -13.59 5.43
N THR A 17 7.49 -14.19 4.44
CA THR A 17 8.04 -15.35 3.69
C THR A 17 8.77 -14.94 2.41
N GLY A 18 8.68 -13.67 2.01
CA GLY A 18 9.15 -13.17 0.71
C GLY A 18 8.29 -13.58 -0.49
N LEU A 19 7.27 -14.44 -0.28
CA LEU A 19 6.43 -14.95 -1.38
C LEU A 19 5.43 -13.93 -1.93
N HIS A 20 5.27 -12.77 -1.29
CA HIS A 20 4.42 -11.70 -1.79
C HIS A 20 4.82 -11.22 -3.20
N HIS A 21 6.10 -11.33 -3.57
CA HIS A 21 6.57 -11.05 -4.93
C HIS A 21 5.91 -11.95 -5.98
N LEU A 22 5.63 -13.21 -5.66
CA LEU A 22 4.93 -14.13 -6.56
C LEU A 22 3.46 -13.74 -6.75
N VAL A 23 2.87 -13.05 -5.76
CA VAL A 23 1.49 -12.58 -5.83
C VAL A 23 1.40 -11.30 -6.66
N TYR A 24 2.18 -10.27 -6.33
CA TYR A 24 1.98 -8.98 -6.98
C TYR A 24 2.61 -8.88 -8.38
N THR A 25 3.75 -9.56 -8.63
CA THR A 25 4.48 -9.41 -9.89
C THR A 25 3.64 -9.75 -11.14
N PRO A 26 2.87 -10.84 -11.19
CA PRO A 26 2.00 -11.12 -12.32
C PRO A 26 0.98 -10.01 -12.58
N PHE A 27 0.34 -9.49 -11.52
CA PHE A 27 -0.64 -8.41 -11.66
C PHE A 27 0.00 -7.09 -12.08
N GLN A 28 1.22 -6.81 -11.62
CA GLN A 28 1.90 -5.55 -11.94
C GLN A 28 2.47 -5.53 -13.37
N PHE A 29 2.94 -6.66 -13.89
CA PHE A 29 3.79 -6.68 -15.10
C PHE A 29 3.35 -7.65 -16.19
N SER A 30 2.19 -8.31 -16.07
CA SER A 30 1.63 -9.16 -17.12
C SER A 30 0.16 -8.84 -17.39
N ASP A 31 -0.40 -9.47 -18.41
CA ASP A 31 -1.80 -9.36 -18.83
C ASP A 31 -2.82 -9.78 -17.75
N VAL A 32 -2.39 -10.57 -16.76
CA VAL A 32 -3.21 -10.89 -15.57
C VAL A 32 -3.68 -9.63 -14.83
N GLY A 33 -2.86 -8.58 -14.80
CA GLY A 33 -3.20 -7.28 -14.22
C GLY A 33 -4.05 -6.39 -15.11
N GLY A 34 -4.30 -6.82 -16.34
CA GLY A 34 -5.07 -6.11 -17.35
C GLY A 34 -4.24 -5.68 -18.54
N THR A 35 -4.93 -5.20 -19.58
CA THR A 35 -4.33 -4.67 -20.80
C THR A 35 -4.97 -3.34 -21.17
N LEU A 36 -4.18 -2.44 -21.75
CA LEU A 36 -4.63 -1.15 -22.28
C LEU A 36 -4.10 -1.01 -23.71
N THR A 37 -4.99 -0.79 -24.67
CA THR A 37 -4.62 -0.57 -26.07
C THR A 37 -4.56 0.92 -26.37
N LEU A 38 -3.42 1.38 -26.85
CA LEU A 38 -3.15 2.77 -27.26
C LEU A 38 -2.65 2.79 -28.72
N GLY A 39 -3.55 3.09 -29.66
CA GLY A 39 -3.24 2.94 -31.08
C GLY A 39 -2.89 1.49 -31.40
N ASP A 40 -1.70 1.25 -31.96
CA ASP A 40 -1.22 -0.09 -32.30
C ASP A 40 -0.44 -0.78 -31.16
N GLN A 41 -0.28 -0.14 -30.01
CA GLN A 41 0.44 -0.69 -28.88
C GLN A 41 -0.51 -1.28 -27.83
N VAL A 42 -0.18 -2.47 -27.34
CA VAL A 42 -0.85 -3.11 -26.21
C VAL A 42 0.08 -3.04 -24.98
N ILE A 43 -0.37 -2.35 -23.95
CA ILE A 43 0.34 -2.22 -22.68
C ILE A 43 -0.28 -3.23 -21.72
N ALA A 44 0.52 -4.10 -21.12
CA ALA A 44 0.08 -5.13 -20.19
C ALA A 44 0.61 -4.87 -18.76
N GLY A 45 -0.24 -5.17 -17.77
CA GLY A 45 0.08 -5.04 -16.35
C GLY A 45 -0.35 -3.72 -15.71
N ALA A 46 -0.76 -3.82 -14.45
CA ALA A 46 -1.34 -2.70 -13.71
C ALA A 46 -0.39 -1.50 -13.59
N TYR A 47 0.92 -1.75 -13.43
CA TYR A 47 1.89 -0.67 -13.28
C TYR A 47 2.15 0.10 -14.59
N PRO A 48 2.48 -0.55 -15.74
CA PRO A 48 2.62 0.14 -17.02
C PRO A 48 1.33 0.85 -17.45
N ILE A 49 0.16 0.24 -17.22
CA ILE A 49 -1.14 0.86 -17.51
C ILE A 49 -1.28 2.15 -16.70
N ARG A 50 -1.00 2.13 -15.39
CA ARG A 50 -1.04 3.33 -14.56
C ARG A 50 -0.14 4.44 -15.07
N VAL A 51 1.10 4.10 -15.45
CA VAL A 51 2.06 5.08 -15.98
C VAL A 51 1.54 5.72 -17.27
N ALA A 52 0.97 4.94 -18.18
CA ALA A 52 0.34 5.44 -19.39
C ALA A 52 -0.87 6.34 -19.09
N GLU A 53 -1.74 5.92 -18.18
CA GLU A 53 -2.93 6.68 -17.77
C GLU A 53 -2.60 7.97 -17.03
N MET A 54 -1.45 8.05 -16.33
CA MET A 54 -1.00 9.30 -15.71
C MET A 54 -0.79 10.41 -16.74
N ALA A 55 -0.33 10.07 -17.94
CA ALA A 55 -0.13 11.01 -19.04
C ALA A 55 -1.43 11.42 -19.76
N MET A 56 -2.52 10.66 -19.58
CA MET A 56 -3.81 10.94 -20.20
C MET A 56 -4.57 12.01 -19.42
N THR A 57 -4.78 13.17 -20.01
CA THR A 57 -5.52 14.27 -19.40
C THR A 57 -7.04 14.03 -19.51
N GLY A 58 -7.77 14.29 -18.43
CA GLY A 58 -9.25 14.24 -18.44
C GLY A 58 -9.88 12.84 -18.46
N GLN A 59 -9.09 11.78 -18.32
CA GLN A 59 -9.61 10.41 -18.21
C GLN A 59 -9.36 9.84 -16.80
N PRO A 60 -10.35 9.14 -16.22
CA PRO A 60 -10.15 8.42 -14.97
C PRO A 60 -9.22 7.23 -15.15
N PHE A 61 -8.64 6.77 -14.06
CA PHE A 61 -7.88 5.53 -14.05
C PHE A 61 -8.77 4.31 -14.27
N SER A 62 -8.26 3.33 -15.01
CA SER A 62 -8.94 2.04 -15.24
C SER A 62 -8.96 1.16 -13.99
N ASP A 63 -9.81 0.14 -14.02
CA ASP A 63 -9.89 -0.86 -12.94
C ASP A 63 -8.57 -1.58 -12.66
N SER A 64 -7.75 -1.80 -13.69
CA SER A 64 -6.42 -2.40 -13.56
C SER A 64 -5.49 -1.62 -12.64
N THR A 65 -5.61 -0.30 -12.64
CA THR A 65 -4.78 0.59 -11.81
C THR A 65 -4.98 0.36 -10.31
N TYR A 66 -6.13 -0.13 -9.87
CA TYR A 66 -6.36 -0.43 -8.45
C TYR A 66 -5.52 -1.58 -7.91
N PHE A 67 -4.93 -2.43 -8.75
CA PHE A 67 -3.92 -3.39 -8.29
C PHE A 67 -2.64 -2.70 -7.77
N ASN A 68 -2.37 -1.44 -8.13
CA ASN A 68 -1.28 -0.66 -7.53
C ASN A 68 -1.62 -0.17 -6.11
N SER A 69 -2.90 -0.12 -5.75
CA SER A 69 -3.35 0.43 -4.47
C SER A 69 -2.98 -0.44 -3.26
N TYR A 70 -2.49 -1.68 -3.44
CA TYR A 70 -1.94 -2.47 -2.34
C TYR A 70 -0.77 -1.75 -1.65
N THR A 71 -0.06 -0.90 -2.37
CA THR A 71 1.06 -0.13 -1.82
C THR A 71 0.64 0.90 -0.78
N PHE A 72 -0.63 1.30 -0.74
CA PHE A 72 -1.21 2.13 0.32
C PHE A 72 -0.94 1.51 1.70
N ASN A 73 -1.09 0.19 1.81
CA ASN A 73 -0.85 -0.55 3.04
C ASN A 73 0.64 -0.69 3.42
N ASN A 74 1.55 -0.17 2.60
CA ASN A 74 2.98 -0.17 2.91
C ASN A 74 3.44 1.12 3.60
N LEU A 75 2.55 2.07 3.85
CA LEU A 75 2.90 3.35 4.45
C LEU A 75 2.06 3.63 5.70
N TRP A 76 0.76 3.80 5.54
CA TRP A 76 -0.12 4.33 6.58
C TRP A 76 -0.21 3.45 7.84
N PRO A 77 -0.46 2.14 7.74
CA PRO A 77 -0.55 1.30 8.93
C PRO A 77 0.75 1.22 9.70
N TYR A 78 1.92 1.37 9.05
CA TYR A 78 3.21 1.28 9.74
C TYR A 78 3.50 2.46 10.66
N ILE A 79 2.88 3.59 10.43
CA ILE A 79 2.89 4.71 11.39
C ILE A 79 2.14 4.28 12.65
N GLY A 80 0.93 3.73 12.50
CA GLY A 80 0.10 3.26 13.62
C GLY A 80 0.75 2.11 14.39
N ILE A 81 1.15 1.05 13.67
CA ILE A 81 1.85 -0.12 14.24
C ILE A 81 3.09 0.32 15.03
N GLY A 82 3.92 1.19 14.45
CA GLY A 82 5.11 1.69 15.12
C GLY A 82 4.80 2.49 16.37
N LEU A 83 3.79 3.36 16.34
CA LEU A 83 3.32 4.09 17.51
C LEU A 83 2.77 3.13 18.56
N ALA A 84 1.99 2.11 18.19
CA ALA A 84 1.50 1.10 19.10
C ALA A 84 2.64 0.37 19.82
N PHE A 85 3.68 -0.04 19.12
CA PHE A 85 4.88 -0.64 19.73
C PHE A 85 5.55 0.29 20.76
N ILE A 86 5.66 1.58 20.44
CA ILE A 86 6.28 2.57 21.35
C ILE A 86 5.40 2.81 22.58
N PHE A 87 4.08 2.93 22.42
CA PHE A 87 3.17 3.22 23.52
C PHE A 87 2.98 2.03 24.47
N THR A 88 2.95 0.81 23.93
CA THR A 88 2.78 -0.42 24.71
C THR A 88 4.08 -0.94 25.32
N ALA A 89 5.25 -0.39 24.95
CA ALA A 89 6.53 -0.79 25.48
C ALA A 89 6.62 -0.59 27.00
N TYR A 90 7.21 -1.57 27.70
CA TYR A 90 7.50 -1.46 29.13
C TYR A 90 8.33 -0.22 29.45
N LYS A 91 8.03 0.45 30.58
CA LYS A 91 8.67 1.72 30.98
C LYS A 91 10.21 1.68 30.92
N GLY A 92 10.84 0.57 31.36
CA GLY A 92 12.31 0.40 31.33
C GLY A 92 12.91 0.17 29.95
N ASN A 93 12.12 -0.17 28.93
CA ASN A 93 12.57 -0.47 27.56
C ASN A 93 12.11 0.56 26.53
N LYS A 94 11.38 1.58 26.95
CA LYS A 94 10.73 2.52 26.04
C LYS A 94 11.70 3.22 25.08
N ASP A 95 12.86 3.63 25.60
CA ASP A 95 13.87 4.32 24.78
C ASP A 95 14.58 3.36 23.82
N LYS A 96 14.80 2.11 24.23
CA LYS A 96 15.32 1.05 23.34
C LYS A 96 14.32 0.74 22.22
N THR A 97 13.03 0.64 22.57
CA THR A 97 11.96 0.41 21.58
C THR A 97 11.91 1.56 20.59
N LYS A 98 11.93 2.82 21.04
CA LYS A 98 11.96 3.97 20.14
C LYS A 98 13.17 3.93 19.19
N ALA A 99 14.36 3.62 19.71
CA ALA A 99 15.58 3.56 18.92
C ALA A 99 15.51 2.55 17.77
N VAL A 100 14.75 1.46 17.95
CA VAL A 100 14.52 0.45 16.90
C VAL A 100 13.34 0.84 15.98
N ILE A 101 12.23 1.25 16.56
CA ILE A 101 10.96 1.44 15.81
C ILE A 101 10.99 2.71 14.96
N ILE A 102 11.57 3.82 15.45
CA ILE A 102 11.57 5.08 14.68
C ILE A 102 12.26 4.94 13.32
N PRO A 103 13.48 4.35 13.22
CA PRO A 103 14.08 4.09 11.91
C PRO A 103 13.22 3.22 10.99
N LEU A 104 12.52 2.23 11.54
CA LEU A 104 11.64 1.36 10.75
C LEU A 104 10.42 2.13 10.20
N ILE A 105 9.80 3.00 11.00
CA ILE A 105 8.74 3.89 10.52
C ILE A 105 9.28 4.80 9.40
N ILE A 106 10.43 5.43 9.62
CA ILE A 106 11.04 6.32 8.63
C ILE A 106 11.30 5.57 7.32
N THR A 107 11.83 4.36 7.38
CA THR A 107 12.12 3.54 6.20
C THR A 107 10.81 3.17 5.47
N ALA A 108 9.77 2.76 6.18
CA ALA A 108 8.48 2.47 5.59
C ALA A 108 7.87 3.70 4.91
N VAL A 109 7.90 4.86 5.57
CA VAL A 109 7.31 6.12 5.06
C VAL A 109 8.10 6.68 3.87
N LEU A 110 9.43 6.69 3.93
CA LEU A 110 10.25 7.30 2.88
C LEU A 110 10.43 6.39 1.66
N SER A 111 10.61 5.09 1.89
CA SER A 111 11.02 4.14 0.84
C SER A 111 10.02 3.02 0.58
N CYS A 112 8.93 2.94 1.35
CA CYS A 112 7.94 1.85 1.27
C CYS A 112 8.53 0.46 1.56
N VAL A 113 9.67 0.39 2.25
CA VAL A 113 10.33 -0.86 2.66
C VAL A 113 9.78 -1.25 4.04
N THR A 114 8.94 -2.26 4.08
CA THR A 114 8.16 -2.65 5.26
C THR A 114 8.63 -3.94 5.91
N GLU A 115 9.39 -4.75 5.20
CA GLU A 115 9.80 -6.10 5.59
C GLU A 115 10.41 -6.17 7.01
N PRO A 116 11.30 -5.26 7.43
CA PRO A 116 11.86 -5.34 8.78
C PRO A 116 10.80 -5.12 9.88
N MET A 117 9.81 -4.25 9.62
CA MET A 117 8.70 -4.02 10.54
C MET A 117 7.72 -5.21 10.51
N ASP A 118 7.45 -5.81 9.34
CA ASP A 118 6.60 -6.98 9.18
C ASP A 118 7.19 -8.19 9.94
N PHE A 119 8.51 -8.41 9.85
CA PHE A 119 9.19 -9.42 10.65
C PHE A 119 9.01 -9.18 12.15
N LEU A 120 9.28 -7.96 12.61
CA LEU A 120 9.08 -7.63 14.01
C LEU A 120 7.63 -7.87 14.43
N PHE A 121 6.67 -7.47 13.61
CA PHE A 121 5.25 -7.56 13.90
C PHE A 121 4.77 -9.01 13.98
N VAL A 122 5.14 -9.86 13.03
CA VAL A 122 4.72 -11.27 13.03
C VAL A 122 5.29 -12.03 14.24
N PHE A 123 6.52 -11.72 14.68
CA PHE A 123 7.10 -12.38 15.85
C PHE A 123 6.58 -11.83 17.17
N ALA A 124 6.31 -10.52 17.26
CA ALA A 124 5.82 -9.90 18.48
C ALA A 124 4.32 -10.15 18.70
N ALA A 125 3.52 -10.17 17.65
CA ALA A 125 2.06 -10.27 17.73
C ALA A 125 1.45 -10.97 16.50
N PRO A 126 1.63 -12.30 16.33
CA PRO A 126 1.24 -13.01 15.12
C PRO A 126 -0.25 -12.91 14.80
N VAL A 127 -1.12 -12.93 15.80
CA VAL A 127 -2.58 -12.79 15.61
C VAL A 127 -2.94 -11.42 15.07
N LEU A 128 -2.32 -10.36 15.61
CA LEU A 128 -2.54 -9.00 15.12
C LEU A 128 -1.96 -8.81 13.71
N PHE A 129 -0.89 -9.50 13.34
CA PHE A 129 -0.36 -9.49 11.98
C PHE A 129 -1.35 -10.10 10.98
N VAL A 130 -2.05 -11.18 11.34
CA VAL A 130 -3.12 -11.75 10.50
C VAL A 130 -4.27 -10.75 10.35
N ILE A 131 -4.69 -10.10 11.43
CA ILE A 131 -5.72 -9.05 11.39
C ILE A 131 -5.27 -7.89 10.49
N HIS A 132 -4.02 -7.43 10.60
CA HIS A 132 -3.43 -6.43 9.72
C HIS A 132 -3.50 -6.85 8.24
N SER A 133 -3.21 -8.11 7.93
CA SER A 133 -3.30 -8.62 6.56
C SER A 133 -4.73 -8.58 6.01
N VAL A 134 -5.72 -8.94 6.85
CA VAL A 134 -7.15 -8.83 6.49
C VAL A 134 -7.56 -7.37 6.28
N LEU A 135 -7.17 -6.46 7.19
CA LEU A 135 -7.43 -5.02 7.05
C LEU A 135 -6.82 -4.47 5.75
N SER A 136 -5.61 -4.92 5.39
CA SER A 136 -4.97 -4.54 4.13
C SER A 136 -5.82 -4.89 2.92
N GLY A 137 -6.44 -6.07 2.90
CA GLY A 137 -7.42 -6.44 1.86
C GLY A 137 -8.65 -5.53 1.85
N VAL A 138 -9.18 -5.20 3.03
CA VAL A 138 -10.34 -4.30 3.18
C VAL A 138 -10.03 -2.91 2.65
N PHE A 139 -8.88 -2.33 3.02
CA PHE A 139 -8.50 -0.98 2.56
C PHE A 139 -8.31 -0.90 1.05
N VAL A 140 -7.73 -1.93 0.41
CA VAL A 140 -7.61 -1.95 -1.07
C VAL A 140 -8.99 -1.95 -1.74
N VAL A 141 -9.97 -2.66 -1.18
CA VAL A 141 -11.36 -2.62 -1.67
C VAL A 141 -12.01 -1.26 -1.42
N LEU A 142 -11.81 -0.68 -0.23
CA LEU A 142 -12.33 0.65 0.09
C LEU A 142 -11.79 1.72 -0.84
N LEU A 143 -10.49 1.68 -1.15
CA LEU A 143 -9.88 2.59 -2.12
C LEU A 143 -10.55 2.49 -3.49
N LYS A 144 -10.86 1.27 -3.97
CA LYS A 144 -11.59 1.09 -5.22
C LYS A 144 -13.03 1.62 -5.14
N VAL A 145 -13.75 1.29 -4.08
CA VAL A 145 -15.16 1.71 -3.90
C VAL A 145 -15.29 3.23 -3.84
N LEU A 146 -14.32 3.90 -3.23
CA LEU A 146 -14.28 5.36 -3.10
C LEU A 146 -13.58 6.05 -4.29
N SER A 147 -13.25 5.30 -5.34
CA SER A 147 -12.56 5.82 -6.53
C SER A 147 -11.24 6.53 -6.20
N VAL A 148 -10.43 5.91 -5.35
CA VAL A 148 -9.11 6.39 -4.94
C VAL A 148 -8.03 5.47 -5.51
N PRO A 149 -7.51 5.71 -6.71
CA PRO A 149 -6.43 4.91 -7.31
C PRO A 149 -5.09 5.25 -6.65
N ALA A 150 -4.95 4.93 -5.38
CA ALA A 150 -3.75 5.23 -4.60
C ALA A 150 -2.52 4.49 -5.13
N SER A 151 -1.36 5.15 -5.11
CA SER A 151 -0.07 4.52 -5.34
C SER A 151 0.97 5.17 -4.43
N THR A 152 1.58 4.37 -3.59
CA THR A 152 2.59 4.82 -2.61
C THR A 152 3.89 4.01 -2.72
N ALA A 153 4.10 3.28 -3.82
CA ALA A 153 5.20 2.34 -4.00
C ALA A 153 6.60 2.93 -3.76
N GLY A 154 6.78 4.22 -3.99
CA GLY A 154 8.02 4.95 -3.71
C GLY A 154 7.96 5.79 -2.43
N GLY A 155 7.11 5.44 -1.48
CA GLY A 155 6.92 6.19 -0.23
C GLY A 155 6.31 7.58 -0.47
N ILE A 156 6.70 8.54 0.38
CA ILE A 156 6.13 9.90 0.34
C ILE A 156 6.39 10.62 -0.99
N ILE A 157 7.50 10.35 -1.65
CA ILE A 157 7.82 10.95 -2.96
C ILE A 157 6.77 10.53 -3.98
N ASN A 158 6.40 9.26 -4.01
CA ASN A 158 5.39 8.76 -4.93
C ASN A 158 3.99 9.30 -4.62
N ILE A 159 3.67 9.57 -3.35
CA ILE A 159 2.42 10.26 -2.99
C ILE A 159 2.35 11.61 -3.70
N VAL A 160 3.42 12.38 -3.67
CA VAL A 160 3.46 13.69 -4.33
C VAL A 160 3.32 13.53 -5.85
N VAL A 161 4.19 12.75 -6.49
CA VAL A 161 4.28 12.65 -7.96
C VAL A 161 3.08 11.92 -8.56
N SER A 162 2.66 10.81 -7.98
CA SER A 162 1.65 9.92 -8.56
C SER A 162 0.22 10.17 -8.04
N ASN A 163 0.04 11.06 -7.08
CA ASN A 163 -1.29 11.37 -6.55
C ASN A 163 -1.54 12.88 -6.48
N LEU A 164 -0.72 13.66 -5.74
CA LEU A 164 -0.99 15.11 -5.55
C LEU A 164 -0.86 15.91 -6.85
N VAL A 165 0.22 15.71 -7.61
CA VAL A 165 0.49 16.43 -8.86
C VAL A 165 -0.58 16.17 -9.92
N LEU A 166 -1.18 14.99 -9.94
CA LEU A 166 -2.22 14.61 -10.91
C LEU A 166 -3.59 15.26 -10.61
N GLY A 167 -3.73 15.90 -9.46
CA GLY A 167 -4.94 16.63 -9.06
C GLY A 167 -5.99 15.78 -8.39
N VAL A 168 -6.94 16.47 -7.73
CA VAL A 168 -8.01 15.83 -6.95
C VAL A 168 -8.96 15.06 -7.85
N ASP A 169 -9.32 15.62 -9.00
CA ASP A 169 -10.30 15.01 -9.92
C ASP A 169 -9.86 13.65 -10.44
N LYS A 170 -8.55 13.44 -10.58
CA LYS A 170 -7.99 12.20 -11.12
C LYS A 170 -7.68 11.15 -10.04
N THR A 171 -7.23 11.58 -8.87
CA THR A 171 -6.67 10.67 -7.87
C THR A 171 -7.45 10.62 -6.57
N ASN A 172 -8.34 11.61 -6.34
CA ASN A 172 -9.08 11.75 -5.08
C ASN A 172 -8.17 11.66 -3.83
N TRP A 173 -6.96 12.25 -3.95
CA TRP A 173 -5.93 12.16 -2.91
C TRP A 173 -6.36 12.68 -1.53
N PRO A 174 -7.30 13.65 -1.36
CA PRO A 174 -7.74 14.03 -0.02
C PRO A 174 -8.41 12.86 0.72
N VAL A 175 -9.23 12.08 0.00
CA VAL A 175 -9.86 10.87 0.57
C VAL A 175 -8.79 9.81 0.88
N MET A 176 -7.75 9.69 0.06
CA MET A 176 -6.60 8.82 0.35
C MET A 176 -5.92 9.19 1.68
N LEU A 177 -5.70 10.49 1.94
CA LEU A 177 -5.09 10.95 3.20
C LEU A 177 -5.99 10.64 4.41
N VAL A 178 -7.29 10.90 4.28
CA VAL A 178 -8.26 10.58 5.35
C VAL A 178 -8.28 9.09 5.65
N LEU A 179 -8.35 8.24 4.63
CA LEU A 179 -8.28 6.78 4.79
C LEU A 179 -6.96 6.34 5.41
N GLY A 180 -5.85 7.00 5.05
CA GLY A 180 -4.54 6.73 5.63
C GLY A 180 -4.48 7.03 7.12
N VAL A 181 -5.04 8.17 7.55
CA VAL A 181 -5.13 8.51 8.98
C VAL A 181 -6.02 7.52 9.72
N ILE A 182 -7.15 7.12 9.12
CA ILE A 182 -8.05 6.10 9.71
C ILE A 182 -7.31 4.77 9.84
N ASP A 183 -6.62 4.31 8.79
CA ASP A 183 -5.86 3.06 8.79
C ASP A 183 -4.78 3.08 9.88
N ALA A 184 -4.00 4.15 9.97
CA ALA A 184 -3.00 4.31 11.02
C ALA A 184 -3.60 4.33 12.45
N ALA A 185 -4.80 4.88 12.61
CA ALA A 185 -5.47 4.99 13.91
C ALA A 185 -6.12 3.68 14.40
N LEU A 186 -6.25 2.67 13.52
CA LEU A 186 -6.79 1.35 13.90
C LEU A 186 -5.80 0.50 14.71
N TYR A 187 -4.54 0.88 14.76
CA TYR A 187 -3.46 0.20 15.50
C TYR A 187 -3.13 0.90 16.81
#